data_2b1fafafc024f38999a5035d210fe1c9
#
_entry.id   2b1fafafc024f38999a5035d210fe1c9
#
_cell.length_a   1.000
_cell.length_b   1.000
_cell.length_c   1.000
_cell.angle_alpha   90.00
_cell.angle_beta   90.00
_cell.angle_gamma   90.00
#
_symmetry.space_group_name_H-M   'P 1'
#
loop_
_entity.id
_entity.type
_entity.pdbx_description
1 polymer ?
#
loop_
_entity_poly.entity_id
_entity_poly.type
_entity_poly.pdbx_seq_one_letter_code
_entity_poly.pdbx_strand_id
1 'polypeptide(L)'
;MRYYVENDGQFTVEINFWKNTCDVWYETVKLNEVDKKTYELGKEKIVVTGTPFSGLYLYRGGKKSLIFMLKWYDYVACVLPVLVCMIFGSYIGFALGTVLSVLNYKIMPYVKSYPLRLLISIGFAVVGFLIVALLAWAFPALFGIKK
;
A
#
# COMPACT_ATOMS: atom_id res chain seq x y z
N MET A 1 -7.89 -7.78 4.19
CA MET A 1 -8.92 -6.76 4.40
C MET A 1 -10.00 -6.94 3.36
N ARG A 2 -11.28 -6.78 3.72
CA ARG A 2 -12.41 -6.97 2.82
C ARG A 2 -12.85 -5.65 2.20
N TYR A 3 -13.03 -5.66 0.87
CA TYR A 3 -13.53 -4.55 0.07
C TYR A 3 -14.80 -4.98 -0.65
N TYR A 4 -15.81 -4.13 -0.63
CA TYR A 4 -17.00 -4.31 -1.45
C TYR A 4 -16.74 -3.75 -2.83
N VAL A 5 -17.17 -4.48 -3.86
CA VAL A 5 -16.97 -4.06 -5.24
C VAL A 5 -17.97 -2.96 -5.59
N GLU A 6 -17.48 -1.84 -6.11
CA GLU A 6 -18.32 -0.73 -6.56
C GLU A 6 -19.20 -1.19 -7.73
N ASN A 7 -20.51 -0.93 -7.65
CA ASN A 7 -21.51 -1.34 -8.61
C ASN A 7 -21.87 -2.85 -8.68
N ASP A 8 -21.29 -3.70 -7.84
CA ASP A 8 -21.67 -5.11 -7.73
C ASP A 8 -21.57 -5.58 -6.27
N GLY A 9 -22.55 -5.14 -5.46
CA GLY A 9 -22.57 -5.38 -4.01
C GLY A 9 -22.61 -6.84 -3.58
N GLN A 10 -22.77 -7.78 -4.52
CA GLN A 10 -22.73 -9.22 -4.27
C GLN A 10 -21.29 -9.75 -4.15
N PHE A 11 -20.31 -9.01 -4.69
CA PHE A 11 -18.91 -9.39 -4.59
C PHE A 11 -18.19 -8.70 -3.45
N THR A 12 -17.46 -9.49 -2.70
CA THR A 12 -16.52 -9.03 -1.68
C THR A 12 -15.14 -9.58 -1.99
N VAL A 13 -14.15 -8.73 -2.01
CA VAL A 13 -12.77 -9.11 -2.31
C VAL A 13 -11.93 -8.92 -1.05
N GLU A 14 -11.31 -9.99 -0.58
CA GLU A 14 -10.40 -9.97 0.55
C GLU A 14 -8.95 -9.98 0.05
N ILE A 15 -8.22 -8.91 0.31
CA ILE A 15 -6.87 -8.71 -0.20
C ILE A 15 -5.87 -8.66 0.96
N ASN A 16 -4.81 -9.44 0.82
CA ASN A 16 -3.63 -9.36 1.67
C ASN A 16 -2.46 -8.75 0.88
N PHE A 17 -2.21 -7.47 1.07
CA PHE A 17 -1.15 -6.74 0.37
C PHE A 17 0.27 -7.17 0.78
N TRP A 18 0.43 -7.81 1.94
CA TRP A 18 1.73 -8.34 2.37
C TRP A 18 2.09 -9.63 1.63
N LYS A 19 1.12 -10.54 1.53
CA LYS A 19 1.29 -11.84 0.86
C LYS A 19 0.96 -11.79 -0.63
N ASN A 20 0.44 -10.65 -1.12
CA ASN A 20 -0.07 -10.48 -2.49
C ASN A 20 -1.12 -11.56 -2.87
N THR A 21 -1.92 -11.99 -1.89
CA THR A 21 -3.02 -12.93 -2.10
C THR A 21 -4.34 -12.19 -2.15
N CYS A 22 -5.27 -12.74 -2.92
CA CYS A 22 -6.59 -12.20 -3.11
C CYS A 22 -7.59 -13.35 -3.01
N ASP A 23 -8.64 -13.18 -2.25
CA ASP A 23 -9.77 -14.10 -2.15
C ASP A 23 -11.03 -13.37 -2.58
N VAL A 24 -11.80 -13.96 -3.49
CA VAL A 24 -13.06 -13.39 -3.97
C VAL A 24 -14.23 -14.17 -3.41
N TRP A 25 -15.21 -13.45 -2.90
CA TRP A 25 -16.43 -14.00 -2.34
C TRP A 25 -17.62 -13.49 -3.15
N TYR A 26 -18.52 -14.40 -3.47
CA TYR A 26 -19.81 -14.06 -4.02
C TYR A 26 -20.86 -14.29 -2.93
N GLU A 27 -21.51 -13.23 -2.47
CA GLU A 27 -22.34 -13.24 -1.26
C GLU A 27 -21.58 -13.82 -0.04
N THR A 28 -21.83 -15.08 0.30
CA THR A 28 -21.19 -15.79 1.43
C THR A 28 -20.27 -16.93 0.98
N VAL A 29 -20.22 -17.21 -0.32
CA VAL A 29 -19.47 -18.34 -0.88
C VAL A 29 -18.11 -17.86 -1.38
N LYS A 30 -17.03 -18.48 -0.89
CA LYS A 30 -15.69 -18.25 -1.40
C LYS A 30 -15.54 -18.90 -2.77
N LEU A 31 -15.09 -18.14 -3.77
CA LEU A 31 -14.85 -18.64 -5.11
C LEU A 31 -13.50 -19.38 -5.16
N ASN A 32 -13.44 -20.46 -5.95
CA ASN A 32 -12.21 -21.20 -6.16
C ASN A 32 -11.30 -20.43 -7.13
N GLU A 33 -10.04 -20.26 -6.78
CA GLU A 33 -9.01 -19.72 -7.66
C GLU A 33 -8.59 -20.82 -8.64
N VAL A 34 -8.79 -20.59 -9.93
CA VAL A 34 -8.43 -21.54 -11.01
C VAL A 34 -7.06 -21.22 -11.57
N ASP A 35 -6.73 -19.94 -11.65
CA ASP A 35 -5.42 -19.42 -12.05
C ASP A 35 -5.14 -18.17 -11.26
N LYS A 36 -3.91 -17.68 -11.28
CA LYS A 36 -3.45 -16.51 -10.49
C LYS A 36 -4.42 -15.34 -10.60
N LYS A 37 -5.16 -15.07 -9.50
CA LYS A 37 -6.21 -14.03 -9.40
C LYS A 37 -7.37 -14.20 -10.38
N THR A 38 -7.59 -15.41 -10.89
CA THR A 38 -8.71 -15.78 -11.74
C THR A 38 -9.60 -16.78 -11.01
N TYR A 39 -10.87 -16.45 -10.91
CA TYR A 39 -11.88 -17.19 -10.16
C TYR A 39 -13.02 -17.60 -11.10
N GLU A 40 -13.73 -18.66 -10.76
CA GLU A 40 -14.90 -19.13 -11.52
C GLU A 40 -16.18 -19.02 -10.69
N LEU A 41 -17.22 -18.46 -11.32
CA LEU A 41 -18.60 -18.47 -10.83
C LEU A 41 -19.50 -19.13 -11.89
N GLY A 42 -19.74 -20.43 -11.74
CA GLY A 42 -20.44 -21.22 -12.75
C GLY A 42 -19.64 -21.28 -14.06
N LYS A 43 -20.15 -20.65 -15.12
CA LYS A 43 -19.48 -20.56 -16.44
C LYS A 43 -18.73 -19.24 -16.65
N GLU A 44 -18.85 -18.30 -15.74
CA GLU A 44 -18.23 -16.97 -15.85
C GLU A 44 -16.85 -16.96 -15.19
N LYS A 45 -15.88 -16.36 -15.89
CA LYS A 45 -14.55 -16.09 -15.34
C LYS A 45 -14.51 -14.69 -14.74
N ILE A 46 -14.00 -14.62 -13.52
CA ILE A 46 -13.81 -13.39 -12.76
C ILE A 46 -12.32 -13.19 -12.57
N VAL A 47 -11.80 -12.05 -13.00
CA VAL A 47 -10.37 -11.76 -12.92
C VAL A 47 -10.15 -10.50 -12.08
N VAL A 48 -9.26 -10.60 -11.09
CA VAL A 48 -8.84 -9.43 -10.29
C VAL A 48 -7.51 -8.94 -10.82
N THR A 49 -7.47 -7.69 -11.30
CA THR A 49 -6.26 -7.11 -11.90
C THR A 49 -5.95 -5.73 -11.32
N GLY A 50 -4.69 -5.32 -11.50
CA GLY A 50 -4.23 -4.00 -11.10
C GLY A 50 -3.42 -4.00 -9.81
N THR A 51 -3.10 -2.81 -9.36
CA THR A 51 -2.35 -2.53 -8.13
C THR A 51 -3.05 -1.44 -7.34
N PRO A 52 -2.73 -1.23 -6.05
CA PRO A 52 -3.28 -0.09 -5.31
C PRO A 52 -2.99 1.26 -5.96
N PHE A 53 -1.91 1.38 -6.74
CA PHE A 53 -1.56 2.58 -7.49
C PHE A 53 -2.43 2.81 -8.73
N SER A 54 -2.56 1.78 -9.58
CA SER A 54 -3.32 1.89 -10.84
C SER A 54 -4.81 1.65 -10.66
N GLY A 55 -5.23 1.31 -9.45
CA GLY A 55 -6.54 0.80 -9.11
C GLY A 55 -6.61 -0.72 -9.23
N LEU A 56 -7.27 -1.32 -8.26
CA LEU A 56 -7.64 -2.75 -8.28
C LEU A 56 -9.04 -2.87 -8.84
N TYR A 57 -9.20 -3.74 -9.82
CA TYR A 57 -10.45 -3.92 -10.55
C TYR A 57 -10.85 -5.38 -10.61
N LEU A 58 -12.14 -5.60 -10.56
CA LEU A 58 -12.77 -6.89 -10.83
C LEU A 58 -13.35 -6.84 -12.25
N TYR A 59 -12.95 -7.80 -13.06
CA TYR A 59 -13.47 -8.01 -14.42
C TYR A 59 -14.43 -9.19 -14.41
N ARG A 60 -15.65 -8.96 -14.91
CA ARG A 60 -16.69 -9.99 -15.06
C ARG A 60 -17.46 -9.74 -16.34
N GLY A 61 -17.52 -10.72 -17.25
CA GLY A 61 -18.33 -10.63 -18.48
C GLY A 61 -18.07 -9.37 -19.31
N GLY A 62 -16.81 -8.88 -19.37
CA GLY A 62 -16.44 -7.65 -20.08
C GLY A 62 -16.69 -6.36 -19.30
N LYS A 63 -17.32 -6.41 -18.12
CA LYS A 63 -17.52 -5.26 -17.23
C LYS A 63 -16.33 -5.13 -16.27
N LYS A 64 -15.93 -3.88 -16.03
CA LYS A 64 -14.85 -3.52 -15.11
C LYS A 64 -15.44 -2.78 -13.93
N SER A 65 -15.26 -3.33 -12.71
CA SER A 65 -15.73 -2.72 -11.47
C SER A 65 -14.54 -2.39 -10.57
N LEU A 66 -14.52 -1.20 -9.99
CA LEU A 66 -13.44 -0.75 -9.10
C LEU A 66 -13.60 -1.43 -7.72
N ILE A 67 -12.51 -2.03 -7.22
CA ILE A 67 -12.43 -2.59 -5.87
C ILE A 67 -11.84 -1.55 -4.91
N PHE A 68 -10.67 -1.03 -5.29
CA PHE A 68 -9.89 -0.10 -4.45
C PHE A 68 -8.90 0.69 -5.29
N MET A 69 -8.71 1.96 -4.94
CA MET A 69 -7.68 2.82 -5.51
C MET A 69 -7.22 3.84 -4.47
N LEU A 70 -5.91 4.04 -4.38
CA LEU A 70 -5.34 5.14 -3.59
C LEU A 70 -5.61 6.46 -4.31
N LYS A 71 -5.93 7.49 -3.54
CA LYS A 71 -6.11 8.84 -4.05
C LYS A 71 -4.75 9.55 -4.16
N TRP A 72 -4.66 10.60 -4.98
CA TRP A 72 -3.40 11.30 -5.24
C TRP A 72 -2.69 11.79 -3.95
N TYR A 73 -3.45 12.22 -2.96
CA TYR A 73 -2.90 12.70 -1.69
C TYR A 73 -2.32 11.55 -0.81
N ASP A 74 -2.76 10.31 -1.00
CA ASP A 74 -2.16 9.14 -0.35
C ASP A 74 -0.74 8.92 -0.88
N TYR A 75 -0.46 9.23 -2.16
CA TYR A 75 0.90 9.16 -2.72
C TYR A 75 1.82 10.20 -2.09
N VAL A 76 1.35 11.43 -1.93
CA VAL A 76 2.11 12.50 -1.25
C VAL A 76 2.45 12.05 0.17
N ALA A 77 1.48 11.50 0.89
CA ALA A 77 1.70 10.98 2.25
C ALA A 77 2.70 9.80 2.28
N CYS A 78 2.71 8.93 1.25
CA CYS A 78 3.67 7.83 1.16
C CYS A 78 5.12 8.30 0.98
N VAL A 79 5.35 9.40 0.27
CA VAL A 79 6.69 9.94 -0.01
C VAL A 79 7.27 10.74 1.16
N LEU A 80 6.42 11.18 2.09
CA LEU A 80 6.81 12.02 3.21
C LEU A 80 8.02 11.49 4.02
N PRO A 81 8.13 10.18 4.37
CA PRO A 81 9.30 9.66 5.08
C PRO A 81 10.62 9.84 4.30
N VAL A 82 10.59 9.67 2.96
CA VAL A 82 11.80 9.90 2.13
C VAL A 82 12.25 11.35 2.23
N LEU A 83 11.30 12.29 2.02
CA LEU A 83 11.62 13.72 2.04
C LEU A 83 12.21 14.16 3.37
N VAL A 84 11.63 13.69 4.48
CA VAL A 84 12.12 14.04 5.83
C VAL A 84 13.49 13.43 6.12
N CYS A 85 13.72 12.17 5.75
CA CYS A 85 15.00 11.52 5.97
C CYS A 85 16.13 12.09 5.09
N MET A 86 15.79 12.69 3.95
CA MET A 86 16.76 13.36 3.07
C MET A 86 17.32 14.69 3.62
N ILE A 87 16.70 15.27 4.63
CA ILE A 87 17.14 16.54 5.24
C ILE A 87 18.61 16.47 5.67
N PHE A 88 19.10 15.30 6.08
CA PHE A 88 20.50 15.10 6.45
C PHE A 88 21.46 14.93 5.24
N GLY A 89 20.96 15.05 4.01
CA GLY A 89 21.76 14.97 2.78
C GLY A 89 22.57 13.68 2.60
N SER A 90 22.15 12.58 3.22
CA SER A 90 22.89 11.32 3.28
C SER A 90 22.22 10.23 2.46
N TYR A 91 23.02 9.39 1.79
CA TYR A 91 22.55 8.16 1.14
C TYR A 91 21.85 7.21 2.11
N ILE A 92 22.29 7.19 3.38
CA ILE A 92 21.67 6.38 4.45
C ILE A 92 20.28 6.90 4.75
N GLY A 93 20.10 8.21 4.86
CA GLY A 93 18.79 8.84 5.05
C GLY A 93 17.84 8.50 3.89
N PHE A 94 18.31 8.61 2.65
CA PHE A 94 17.52 8.26 1.48
C PHE A 94 17.11 6.77 1.49
N ALA A 95 18.05 5.85 1.75
CA ALA A 95 17.75 4.43 1.81
C ALA A 95 16.74 4.08 2.90
N LEU A 96 16.92 4.61 4.11
CA LEU A 96 16.01 4.41 5.23
C LEU A 96 14.61 4.97 4.91
N GLY A 97 14.56 6.21 4.41
CA GLY A 97 13.32 6.87 4.02
C GLY A 97 12.55 6.07 2.96
N THR A 98 13.27 5.50 1.98
CA THR A 98 12.68 4.64 0.95
C THR A 98 12.05 3.38 1.55
N VAL A 99 12.74 2.69 2.45
CA VAL A 99 12.21 1.51 3.16
C VAL A 99 10.95 1.89 3.94
N LEU A 100 10.98 2.98 4.70
CA LEU A 100 9.82 3.45 5.47
C LEU A 100 8.64 3.84 4.57
N SER A 101 8.90 4.45 3.42
CA SER A 101 7.86 4.79 2.43
C SER A 101 7.23 3.54 1.82
N VAL A 102 8.00 2.50 1.53
CA VAL A 102 7.46 1.21 1.06
C VAL A 102 6.60 0.55 2.12
N LEU A 103 7.02 0.58 3.39
CA LEU A 103 6.22 0.07 4.52
C LEU A 103 4.93 0.86 4.68
N ASN A 104 5.01 2.18 4.65
CA ASN A 104 3.87 3.08 4.71
C ASN A 104 2.87 2.77 3.59
N TYR A 105 3.34 2.66 2.36
CA TYR A 105 2.53 2.29 1.20
C TYR A 105 1.79 0.95 1.40
N LYS A 106 2.45 -0.07 1.95
CA LYS A 106 1.82 -1.38 2.22
C LYS A 106 0.76 -1.32 3.31
N ILE A 107 0.87 -0.39 4.26
CA ILE A 107 -0.08 -0.21 5.37
C ILE A 107 -1.28 0.64 4.95
N MET A 108 -1.09 1.62 4.07
CA MET A 108 -2.14 2.55 3.61
C MET A 108 -3.47 1.88 3.24
N PRO A 109 -3.50 0.78 2.44
CA PRO A 109 -4.74 0.15 2.06
C PRO A 109 -5.53 -0.45 3.23
N TYR A 110 -4.86 -0.76 4.35
CA TYR A 110 -5.52 -1.32 5.54
C TYR A 110 -6.22 -0.26 6.40
N VAL A 111 -5.97 1.02 6.13
CA VAL A 111 -6.52 2.12 6.90
C VAL A 111 -7.65 2.78 6.13
N LYS A 112 -8.87 2.72 6.64
CA LYS A 112 -10.05 3.28 5.96
C LYS A 112 -10.12 4.81 6.02
N SER A 113 -9.67 5.40 7.13
CA SER A 113 -9.79 6.82 7.42
C SER A 113 -8.58 7.60 6.88
N TYR A 114 -8.82 8.63 6.08
CA TYR A 114 -7.76 9.50 5.56
C TYR A 114 -6.93 10.18 6.66
N PRO A 115 -7.52 10.82 7.69
CA PRO A 115 -6.71 11.44 8.75
C PRO A 115 -5.80 10.43 9.47
N LEU A 116 -6.25 9.18 9.62
CA LEU A 116 -5.43 8.14 10.22
C LEU A 116 -4.27 7.71 9.30
N ARG A 117 -4.48 7.68 7.98
CA ARG A 117 -3.40 7.45 6.99
C ARG A 117 -2.33 8.52 7.09
N LEU A 118 -2.75 9.79 7.14
CA LEU A 118 -1.83 10.92 7.29
C LEU A 118 -1.05 10.84 8.61
N LEU A 119 -1.72 10.55 9.72
CA LEU A 119 -1.08 10.38 11.03
C LEU A 119 -0.02 9.27 11.02
N ILE A 120 -0.33 8.13 10.41
CA ILE A 120 0.63 7.02 10.25
C ILE A 120 1.83 7.45 9.43
N SER A 121 1.62 8.18 8.33
CA SER A 121 2.71 8.68 7.47
C SER A 121 3.61 9.66 8.20
N ILE A 122 3.04 10.56 8.99
CA ILE A 122 3.79 11.48 9.87
C ILE A 122 4.57 10.67 10.91
N GLY A 123 3.96 9.65 11.50
CA GLY A 123 4.62 8.76 12.45
C GLY A 123 5.86 8.08 11.84
N PHE A 124 5.74 7.53 10.63
CA PHE A 124 6.89 6.96 9.91
C PHE A 124 7.97 7.99 9.60
N ALA A 125 7.59 9.21 9.23
CA ALA A 125 8.53 10.29 8.95
C ALA A 125 9.30 10.72 10.23
N VAL A 126 8.60 10.85 11.36
CA VAL A 126 9.20 11.18 12.66
C VAL A 126 10.15 10.08 13.13
N VAL A 127 9.72 8.82 13.07
CA VAL A 127 10.57 7.68 13.44
C VAL A 127 11.81 7.64 12.56
N GLY A 128 11.65 7.79 11.25
CA GLY A 128 12.77 7.84 10.30
C GLY A 128 13.75 8.96 10.61
N PHE A 129 13.23 10.16 10.86
CA PHE A 129 14.03 11.31 11.27
C PHE A 129 14.85 11.04 12.53
N LEU A 130 14.23 10.50 13.58
CA LEU A 130 14.90 10.18 14.83
C LEU A 130 16.01 9.15 14.64
N ILE A 131 15.77 8.11 13.84
CA ILE A 131 16.78 7.08 13.54
C ILE A 131 17.96 7.71 12.80
N VAL A 132 17.71 8.52 11.76
CA VAL A 132 18.78 9.19 11.00
C VAL A 132 19.55 10.16 11.89
N ALA A 133 18.88 10.93 12.74
CA ALA A 133 19.50 11.84 13.67
C ALA A 133 20.41 11.11 14.69
N LEU A 134 19.96 10.00 15.24
CA LEU A 134 20.75 9.15 16.13
C LEU A 134 21.99 8.58 15.42
N LEU A 135 21.83 8.09 14.20
CA LEU A 135 22.94 7.57 13.39
C LEU A 135 23.95 8.69 13.05
N ALA A 136 23.48 9.88 12.71
CA ALA A 136 24.33 11.02 12.41
C ALA A 136 25.12 11.47 13.65
N TRP A 137 24.50 11.40 14.84
CA TRP A 137 25.17 11.71 16.11
C TRP A 137 26.20 10.65 16.49
N ALA A 138 25.83 9.34 16.37
CA ALA A 138 26.71 8.22 16.72
C ALA A 138 27.87 8.03 15.72
N PHE A 139 27.62 8.28 14.43
CA PHE A 139 28.55 8.01 13.34
C PHE A 139 28.66 9.22 12.39
N PRO A 140 29.18 10.37 12.85
CA PRO A 140 29.21 11.59 12.04
C PRO A 140 29.98 11.44 10.73
N ALA A 141 30.98 10.56 10.69
CA ALA A 141 31.75 10.28 9.48
C ALA A 141 30.91 9.69 8.33
N LEU A 142 29.85 8.93 8.63
CA LEU A 142 28.93 8.35 7.63
C LEU A 142 28.07 9.42 6.95
N PHE A 143 27.91 10.58 7.59
CA PHE A 143 27.09 11.69 7.10
C PHE A 143 27.94 12.87 6.60
N GLY A 144 29.26 12.70 6.53
CA GLY A 144 30.19 13.74 6.08
C GLY A 144 30.31 14.92 7.06
N ILE A 145 29.85 14.78 8.28
CA ILE A 145 29.92 15.80 9.32
C ILE A 145 31.34 15.76 9.91
N LYS A 146 32.17 16.76 9.55
CA LYS A 146 33.47 16.98 10.20
C LYS A 146 33.22 17.61 11.57
N LYS A 147 33.82 17.04 12.61
CA LYS A 147 33.90 17.66 13.92
C LYS A 147 34.91 18.79 13.90
#